data_3860d8b296eacb624138c0a09312b9c9
#
_entry.id   3860d8b296eacb624138c0a09312b9c9
#
_cell.length_a   1.000
_cell.length_b   1.000
_cell.length_c   1.000
_cell.angle_alpha   90.00
_cell.angle_beta   90.00
_cell.angle_gamma   90.00
#
_symmetry.space_group_name_H-M   'P 1'
#
loop_
_entity.id
_entity.type
_entity.pdbx_description
1 polymer ?
#
loop_
_entity_poly.entity_id
_entity_poly.type
_entity_poly.pdbx_seq_one_letter_code
_entity_poly.pdbx_strand_id
1 'polypeptide(L)'
;MLCADFLNTLYKLEINRTFIEHEKKYAIKKLKKYTNINMKKEKKIDPFGFREYDARWLFPESINELGIESVGKGFGTQVMKTKKNPTVIVGHDYRSYSENVKKNFVNGLLSTGCNVKDIGLCLSPTVYFSQFKLNSDAVAMITASHNENGWTGIKMGIEKGLTHCKDEMSELKDIVLNEKFISGSGKYQEVKNFNKVYIEELSKNKLTKKLKVVAACGNGTAGIFAPEILRGIGCEVIELDCNLDYTFPRYNPNPEDMKMLHEIA
;
A
#
# COMPACT_ATOMS: atom_id res chain seq x y z
N MET A 1 24.59 -22.29 -58.82
CA MET A 1 24.08 -20.92 -59.02
C MET A 1 22.71 -20.71 -58.34
N LEU A 2 21.78 -21.64 -58.42
CA LEU A 2 20.41 -21.48 -57.85
C LEU A 2 20.32 -21.38 -56.29
N CYS A 3 21.27 -21.95 -55.54
CA CYS A 3 21.23 -21.92 -54.06
C CYS A 3 21.67 -20.56 -53.47
N ALA A 4 22.57 -19.81 -54.13
CA ALA A 4 23.03 -18.52 -53.63
C ALA A 4 21.98 -17.41 -53.81
N ASP A 5 21.18 -17.46 -54.87
CA ASP A 5 20.11 -16.50 -55.12
C ASP A 5 18.92 -16.71 -54.17
N PHE A 6 18.61 -17.97 -53.82
CA PHE A 6 17.57 -18.30 -52.84
C PHE A 6 17.94 -17.82 -51.42
N LEU A 7 19.16 -18.07 -51.00
CA LEU A 7 19.69 -17.57 -49.70
C LEU A 7 19.74 -16.06 -49.64
N ASN A 8 20.11 -15.36 -50.71
CA ASN A 8 20.11 -13.92 -50.79
C ASN A 8 18.70 -13.29 -50.75
N THR A 9 17.72 -14.01 -51.32
CA THR A 9 16.30 -13.60 -51.27
C THR A 9 15.73 -13.81 -49.88
N LEU A 10 16.05 -14.92 -49.20
CA LEU A 10 15.63 -15.16 -47.80
C LEU A 10 16.27 -14.13 -46.87
N TYR A 11 17.54 -13.80 -47.03
CA TYR A 11 18.27 -12.79 -46.24
C TYR A 11 17.64 -11.39 -46.39
N LYS A 12 17.28 -11.01 -47.63
CA LYS A 12 16.59 -9.75 -47.92
C LYS A 12 15.17 -9.72 -47.33
N LEU A 13 14.44 -10.83 -47.29
CA LEU A 13 13.13 -10.94 -46.67
C LEU A 13 13.21 -10.87 -45.12
N GLU A 14 14.24 -11.44 -44.54
CA GLU A 14 14.46 -11.37 -43.10
C GLU A 14 14.86 -9.96 -42.64
N ILE A 15 15.74 -9.28 -43.37
CA ILE A 15 16.10 -7.89 -43.13
C ILE A 15 14.87 -6.98 -43.25
N ASN A 16 14.04 -7.16 -44.28
CA ASN A 16 12.82 -6.38 -44.44
C ASN A 16 11.81 -6.63 -43.29
N ARG A 17 11.72 -7.87 -42.82
CA ARG A 17 10.84 -8.22 -41.69
C ARG A 17 11.30 -7.56 -40.38
N THR A 18 12.60 -7.60 -40.13
CA THR A 18 13.20 -6.98 -38.94
C THR A 18 13.09 -5.45 -38.98
N PHE A 19 13.27 -4.84 -40.15
CA PHE A 19 13.09 -3.40 -40.35
C PHE A 19 11.63 -2.98 -40.16
N ILE A 20 10.68 -3.72 -40.72
CA ILE A 20 9.24 -3.44 -40.55
C ILE A 20 8.79 -3.62 -39.09
N GLU A 21 9.33 -4.62 -38.37
CA GLU A 21 9.03 -4.78 -36.93
C GLU A 21 9.65 -3.64 -36.10
N HIS A 22 10.83 -3.17 -36.42
CA HIS A 22 11.46 -2.05 -35.77
C HIS A 22 10.67 -0.75 -35.98
N GLU A 23 10.28 -0.46 -37.23
CA GLU A 23 9.44 0.68 -37.55
C GLU A 23 8.05 0.62 -36.88
N LYS A 24 7.42 -0.55 -36.83
CA LYS A 24 6.18 -0.78 -36.09
C LYS A 24 6.36 -0.50 -34.59
N LYS A 25 7.43 -1.00 -33.96
CA LYS A 25 7.73 -0.71 -32.55
C LYS A 25 7.99 0.77 -32.30
N TYR A 26 8.69 1.44 -33.22
CA TYR A 26 8.95 2.87 -33.15
C TYR A 26 7.67 3.69 -33.31
N ALA A 27 6.82 3.35 -34.28
CA ALA A 27 5.54 4.00 -34.49
C ALA A 27 4.58 3.78 -33.30
N ILE A 28 4.53 2.56 -32.74
CA ILE A 28 3.74 2.24 -31.53
C ILE A 28 4.27 3.03 -30.33
N LYS A 29 5.58 3.13 -30.15
CA LYS A 29 6.21 3.92 -29.08
C LYS A 29 5.91 5.42 -29.23
N LYS A 30 5.93 5.92 -30.46
CA LYS A 30 5.60 7.30 -30.78
C LYS A 30 4.10 7.58 -30.60
N LEU A 31 3.22 6.69 -31.05
CA LEU A 31 1.78 6.75 -30.81
C LEU A 31 1.45 6.70 -29.31
N LYS A 32 2.07 5.79 -28.54
CA LYS A 32 1.90 5.75 -27.08
C LYS A 32 2.37 7.05 -26.42
N LYS A 33 3.43 7.67 -26.90
CA LYS A 33 3.90 8.98 -26.40
C LYS A 33 2.91 10.11 -26.73
N TYR A 34 2.30 10.11 -27.92
CA TYR A 34 1.31 11.11 -28.30
C TYR A 34 -0.08 10.87 -27.68
N THR A 35 -0.50 9.61 -27.48
CA THR A 35 -1.75 9.26 -26.80
C THR A 35 -1.67 9.47 -25.29
N ASN A 36 -0.50 9.29 -24.66
CA ASN A 36 -0.28 9.61 -23.25
C ASN A 36 -0.27 11.12 -22.94
N ILE A 37 -0.08 11.98 -23.94
CA ILE A 37 -0.06 13.45 -23.73
C ILE A 37 -1.46 14.03 -23.63
N ASN A 38 -2.53 13.33 -24.04
CA ASN A 38 -3.88 13.90 -24.13
C ASN A 38 -5.01 13.07 -23.51
N MET A 39 -4.76 11.89 -22.95
CA MET A 39 -5.80 11.23 -22.16
C MET A 39 -5.70 11.70 -20.71
N LYS A 40 -6.60 12.59 -20.27
CA LYS A 40 -6.88 12.76 -18.85
C LYS A 40 -7.12 11.37 -18.30
N LYS A 41 -6.25 10.91 -17.37
CA LYS A 41 -6.54 9.66 -16.66
C LYS A 41 -7.93 9.80 -16.05
N GLU A 42 -8.85 8.95 -16.46
CA GLU A 42 -10.18 8.93 -15.88
C GLU A 42 -10.09 8.36 -14.47
N LYS A 43 -10.81 8.97 -13.52
CA LYS A 43 -10.91 8.47 -12.15
C LYS A 43 -11.62 7.13 -12.15
N LYS A 44 -10.98 6.11 -11.57
CA LYS A 44 -11.53 4.77 -11.41
C LYS A 44 -11.64 4.45 -9.93
N ILE A 45 -12.83 4.08 -9.50
CA ILE A 45 -13.12 3.65 -8.15
C ILE A 45 -14.35 2.75 -8.13
N ASP A 46 -14.16 1.49 -7.74
CA ASP A 46 -15.25 0.53 -7.59
C ASP A 46 -15.96 0.75 -6.25
N PRO A 47 -17.28 1.03 -6.24
CA PRO A 47 -18.04 1.21 -5.01
C PRO A 47 -18.06 0.01 -4.06
N PHE A 48 -17.81 -1.21 -4.56
CA PHE A 48 -17.76 -2.43 -3.75
C PHE A 48 -16.48 -2.56 -2.92
N GLY A 49 -15.47 -1.75 -3.20
CA GLY A 49 -14.25 -1.72 -2.39
C GLY A 49 -14.44 -1.10 -1.01
N PHE A 50 -15.48 -0.33 -0.75
CA PHE A 50 -15.83 0.17 0.57
C PHE A 50 -16.53 -0.93 1.36
N ARG A 51 -15.86 -1.49 2.37
CA ARG A 51 -16.35 -2.59 3.22
C ARG A 51 -16.81 -2.04 4.57
N GLU A 52 -17.21 -2.92 5.50
CA GLU A 52 -17.76 -2.50 6.80
C GLU A 52 -16.74 -1.82 7.72
N TYR A 53 -15.45 -2.17 7.63
CA TYR A 53 -14.41 -1.67 8.55
C TYR A 53 -13.07 -1.33 7.87
N ASP A 54 -12.98 -1.51 6.55
CA ASP A 54 -11.84 -1.10 5.74
C ASP A 54 -12.26 -0.91 4.27
N ALA A 55 -11.33 -0.45 3.46
CA ALA A 55 -11.52 -0.36 2.02
C ALA A 55 -10.49 -1.22 1.31
N ARG A 56 -10.90 -1.98 0.26
CA ARG A 56 -10.00 -2.83 -0.53
C ARG A 56 -10.38 -2.90 -1.99
N TRP A 57 -9.37 -2.85 -2.86
CA TRP A 57 -9.50 -2.90 -4.31
C TRP A 57 -8.34 -3.63 -4.98
N LEU A 58 -8.57 -4.14 -6.18
CA LEU A 58 -7.49 -4.47 -7.12
C LEU A 58 -6.92 -3.16 -7.68
N PHE A 59 -5.61 -3.00 -7.60
CA PHE A 59 -4.89 -1.82 -8.05
C PHE A 59 -3.96 -2.16 -9.23
N PRO A 60 -4.08 -1.49 -10.37
CA PRO A 60 -4.92 -0.32 -10.66
C PRO A 60 -6.28 -0.64 -11.32
N GLU A 61 -6.76 -1.89 -11.29
CA GLU A 61 -7.92 -2.37 -12.06
C GLU A 61 -9.25 -1.84 -11.54
N SER A 62 -9.48 -1.91 -10.22
CA SER A 62 -10.73 -1.49 -9.55
C SER A 62 -10.64 -0.10 -8.94
N ILE A 63 -9.41 0.37 -8.66
CA ILE A 63 -9.11 1.73 -8.22
C ILE A 63 -7.76 2.17 -8.80
N ASN A 64 -7.67 3.40 -9.29
CA ASN A 64 -6.41 3.99 -9.73
C ASN A 64 -5.96 5.12 -8.81
N GLU A 65 -4.83 5.76 -9.12
CA GLU A 65 -4.25 6.84 -8.29
C GLU A 65 -5.25 7.96 -8.02
N LEU A 66 -6.08 8.36 -9.02
CA LEU A 66 -7.10 9.40 -8.86
C LEU A 66 -8.24 8.94 -7.94
N GLY A 67 -8.60 7.66 -7.99
CA GLY A 67 -9.54 7.05 -7.07
C GLY A 67 -9.01 7.06 -5.64
N ILE A 68 -7.75 6.67 -5.44
CA ILE A 68 -7.08 6.72 -4.14
C ILE A 68 -7.01 8.15 -3.58
N GLU A 69 -6.68 9.14 -4.42
CA GLU A 69 -6.70 10.54 -4.02
C GLU A 69 -8.11 10.99 -3.57
N SER A 70 -9.15 10.54 -4.30
CA SER A 70 -10.54 10.81 -3.91
C SER A 70 -10.91 10.18 -2.57
N VAL A 71 -10.41 8.96 -2.24
CA VAL A 71 -10.60 8.37 -0.91
C VAL A 71 -9.89 9.20 0.15
N GLY A 72 -8.69 9.71 -0.13
CA GLY A 72 -7.99 10.64 0.76
C GLY A 72 -8.76 11.93 1.01
N LYS A 73 -9.37 12.51 -0.03
CA LYS A 73 -10.27 13.69 0.10
C LYS A 73 -11.50 13.36 0.95
N GLY A 74 -12.09 12.20 0.72
CA GLY A 74 -13.27 11.75 1.49
C GLY A 74 -12.95 11.60 2.97
N PHE A 75 -11.88 10.88 3.29
CA PHE A 75 -11.45 10.70 4.67
C PHE A 75 -11.03 12.02 5.32
N GLY A 76 -10.28 12.87 4.61
CA GLY A 76 -9.94 14.20 5.08
C GLY A 76 -11.17 15.04 5.37
N THR A 77 -12.22 14.95 4.54
CA THR A 77 -13.51 15.63 4.77
C THR A 77 -14.19 15.15 6.05
N GLN A 78 -14.18 13.83 6.34
CA GLN A 78 -14.70 13.31 7.61
C GLN A 78 -13.91 13.83 8.80
N VAL A 79 -12.58 13.75 8.75
CA VAL A 79 -11.71 14.20 9.85
C VAL A 79 -11.88 15.70 10.14
N MET A 80 -12.03 16.53 9.11
CA MET A 80 -12.23 17.97 9.26
C MET A 80 -13.57 18.34 9.91
N LYS A 81 -14.57 17.43 9.91
CA LYS A 81 -15.83 17.65 10.67
C LYS A 81 -15.62 17.56 12.17
N THR A 82 -14.61 16.84 12.63
CA THR A 82 -14.39 16.58 14.07
C THR A 82 -13.54 17.65 14.75
N LYS A 83 -12.62 18.29 14.04
CA LYS A 83 -11.68 19.25 14.60
C LYS A 83 -11.13 20.22 13.56
N LYS A 84 -10.86 21.44 14.02
CA LYS A 84 -10.15 22.44 13.20
C LYS A 84 -8.65 22.13 13.13
N ASN A 85 -8.09 22.13 11.90
CA ASN A 85 -6.69 21.84 11.61
C ASN A 85 -6.21 20.47 12.15
N PRO A 86 -6.92 19.36 11.88
CA PRO A 86 -6.57 18.07 12.42
C PRO A 86 -5.29 17.52 11.79
N THR A 87 -4.65 16.61 12.53
CA THR A 87 -3.48 15.85 12.06
C THR A 87 -3.84 14.39 11.87
N VAL A 88 -3.56 13.86 10.68
CA VAL A 88 -3.72 12.45 10.33
C VAL A 88 -2.34 11.78 10.26
N ILE A 89 -2.15 10.66 10.93
CA ILE A 89 -0.97 9.83 10.73
C ILE A 89 -1.22 8.85 9.60
N VAL A 90 -0.25 8.69 8.70
CA VAL A 90 -0.32 7.75 7.59
C VAL A 90 0.90 6.83 7.60
N GLY A 91 0.66 5.52 7.36
CA GLY A 91 1.70 4.53 7.16
C GLY A 91 1.33 3.56 6.05
N HIS A 92 2.26 2.68 5.65
CA HIS A 92 2.02 1.70 4.59
C HIS A 92 2.73 0.37 4.84
N ASP A 93 2.24 -0.72 4.23
CA ASP A 93 2.88 -2.03 4.22
C ASP A 93 3.95 -2.14 3.10
N TYR A 94 4.63 -3.31 3.06
CA TYR A 94 5.68 -3.58 2.08
C TYR A 94 5.10 -4.27 0.83
N ARG A 95 4.45 -3.49 -0.02
CA ARG A 95 4.07 -3.89 -1.39
C ARG A 95 4.69 -2.91 -2.38
N SER A 96 5.04 -3.36 -3.57
CA SER A 96 5.76 -2.54 -4.57
C SER A 96 5.06 -1.22 -4.93
N TYR A 97 3.75 -1.16 -4.77
CA TYR A 97 2.90 0.00 -5.07
C TYR A 97 2.38 0.74 -3.83
N SER A 98 2.57 0.23 -2.61
CA SER A 98 1.98 0.82 -1.39
C SER A 98 2.45 2.25 -1.12
N GLU A 99 3.71 2.55 -1.41
CA GLU A 99 4.22 3.92 -1.27
C GLU A 99 3.55 4.90 -2.26
N ASN A 100 3.35 4.47 -3.52
CA ASN A 100 2.64 5.28 -4.51
C ASN A 100 1.17 5.48 -4.12
N VAL A 101 0.50 4.45 -3.64
CA VAL A 101 -0.88 4.53 -3.12
C VAL A 101 -0.94 5.49 -1.93
N LYS A 102 -0.01 5.37 -0.96
CA LYS A 102 0.10 6.31 0.18
C LYS A 102 0.24 7.75 -0.29
N LYS A 103 1.14 8.02 -1.24
CA LYS A 103 1.38 9.36 -1.77
C LYS A 103 0.11 10.00 -2.33
N ASN A 104 -0.66 9.26 -3.12
CA ASN A 104 -1.91 9.78 -3.70
C ASN A 104 -2.99 9.99 -2.61
N PHE A 105 -3.11 9.09 -1.65
CA PHE A 105 -3.99 9.26 -0.50
C PHE A 105 -3.64 10.50 0.33
N VAL A 106 -2.37 10.71 0.61
CA VAL A 106 -1.84 11.89 1.32
C VAL A 106 -2.15 13.18 0.56
N ASN A 107 -1.99 13.19 -0.77
CA ASN A 107 -2.37 14.35 -1.60
C ASN A 107 -3.85 14.72 -1.39
N GLY A 108 -4.72 13.71 -1.36
CA GLY A 108 -6.14 13.90 -1.05
C GLY A 108 -6.36 14.52 0.31
N LEU A 109 -5.74 13.99 1.37
CA LEU A 109 -5.83 14.53 2.73
C LEU A 109 -5.39 16.00 2.81
N LEU A 110 -4.22 16.30 2.27
CA LEU A 110 -3.66 17.67 2.28
C LEU A 110 -4.57 18.67 1.58
N SER A 111 -5.23 18.26 0.50
CA SER A 111 -6.14 19.10 -0.27
C SER A 111 -7.44 19.46 0.47
N THR A 112 -7.74 18.79 1.58
CA THR A 112 -8.89 19.12 2.44
C THR A 112 -8.54 20.03 3.61
N GLY A 113 -7.24 20.27 3.86
CA GLY A 113 -6.75 21.06 5.00
C GLY A 113 -6.25 20.22 6.18
N CYS A 114 -6.34 18.89 6.11
CA CYS A 114 -5.72 18.02 7.12
C CYS A 114 -4.20 18.09 7.06
N ASN A 115 -3.55 18.22 8.22
CA ASN A 115 -2.12 18.00 8.31
C ASN A 115 -1.82 16.50 8.30
N VAL A 116 -0.68 16.11 7.74
CA VAL A 116 -0.26 14.72 7.65
C VAL A 116 1.09 14.51 8.32
N LYS A 117 1.17 13.51 9.21
CA LYS A 117 2.42 12.93 9.70
C LYS A 117 2.60 11.56 9.07
N ASP A 118 3.61 11.40 8.23
CA ASP A 118 3.94 10.14 7.55
C ASP A 118 4.98 9.38 8.35
N ILE A 119 4.63 8.19 8.87
CA ILE A 119 5.53 7.31 9.62
C ILE A 119 6.19 6.22 8.75
N GLY A 120 5.93 6.24 7.44
CA GLY A 120 6.56 5.35 6.46
C GLY A 120 6.07 3.90 6.52
N LEU A 121 6.99 2.99 6.20
CA LEU A 121 6.75 1.53 6.25
C LEU A 121 6.51 1.08 7.69
N CYS A 122 5.37 0.45 7.96
CA CYS A 122 4.99 0.02 9.30
C CYS A 122 3.91 -1.08 9.30
N LEU A 123 3.55 -1.56 10.48
CA LEU A 123 2.43 -2.46 10.69
C LEU A 123 1.15 -1.68 11.03
N SER A 124 -0.03 -2.27 10.80
CA SER A 124 -1.30 -1.67 11.23
C SER A 124 -1.31 -1.30 12.71
N PRO A 125 -0.91 -2.15 13.66
CA PRO A 125 -0.88 -1.75 15.07
C PRO A 125 0.11 -0.62 15.36
N THR A 126 1.18 -0.47 14.58
CA THR A 126 2.12 0.66 14.71
C THR A 126 1.42 1.99 14.41
N VAL A 127 0.54 2.01 13.38
CA VAL A 127 -0.23 3.21 13.03
C VAL A 127 -1.19 3.59 14.17
N TYR A 128 -1.94 2.65 14.71
CA TYR A 128 -2.84 2.93 15.84
C TYR A 128 -2.07 3.35 17.10
N PHE A 129 -0.95 2.71 17.42
CA PHE A 129 -0.07 3.10 18.51
C PHE A 129 0.46 4.53 18.33
N SER A 130 0.81 4.91 17.11
CA SER A 130 1.32 6.26 16.80
C SER A 130 0.33 7.36 17.10
N GLN A 131 -0.98 7.08 17.00
CA GLN A 131 -2.04 8.02 17.34
C GLN A 131 -1.95 8.52 18.78
N PHE A 132 -1.59 7.61 19.70
CA PHE A 132 -1.38 7.96 21.11
C PHE A 132 -0.04 8.68 21.33
N LYS A 133 1.04 8.16 20.76
CA LYS A 133 2.39 8.69 20.98
C LYS A 133 2.61 10.06 20.36
N LEU A 134 2.02 10.32 19.19
CA LEU A 134 2.15 11.59 18.47
C LEU A 134 0.95 12.52 18.65
N ASN A 135 0.00 12.12 19.49
CA ASN A 135 -1.24 12.84 19.82
C ASN A 135 -1.94 13.37 18.55
N SER A 136 -2.27 12.48 17.63
CA SER A 136 -2.97 12.83 16.40
C SER A 136 -4.48 12.58 16.49
N ASP A 137 -5.22 13.20 15.57
CA ASP A 137 -6.67 13.18 15.56
C ASP A 137 -7.23 11.99 14.79
N ALA A 138 -6.47 11.48 13.80
CA ALA A 138 -6.87 10.35 12.98
C ALA A 138 -5.65 9.57 12.47
N VAL A 139 -5.91 8.37 11.95
CA VAL A 139 -4.89 7.49 11.37
C VAL A 139 -5.39 6.85 10.08
N ALA A 140 -4.46 6.54 9.17
CA ALA A 140 -4.71 5.71 8.01
C ALA A 140 -3.53 4.77 7.73
N MET A 141 -3.83 3.50 7.47
CA MET A 141 -2.87 2.48 7.10
C MET A 141 -3.15 1.98 5.69
N ILE A 142 -2.20 2.17 4.80
CA ILE A 142 -2.26 1.65 3.43
C ILE A 142 -1.80 0.20 3.47
N THR A 143 -2.74 -0.73 3.31
CA THR A 143 -2.47 -2.17 3.34
C THR A 143 -3.63 -2.97 2.78
N ALA A 144 -3.33 -4.05 2.07
CA ALA A 144 -4.32 -5.06 1.72
C ALA A 144 -4.35 -6.23 2.71
N SER A 145 -3.73 -6.08 3.90
CA SER A 145 -3.65 -7.15 4.92
C SER A 145 -2.95 -8.41 4.35
N HIS A 146 -3.62 -9.56 4.39
CA HIS A 146 -3.14 -10.84 3.88
C HIS A 146 -3.60 -11.15 2.44
N ASN A 147 -4.20 -10.21 1.74
CA ASN A 147 -4.58 -10.42 0.33
C ASN A 147 -3.35 -10.62 -0.56
N GLU A 148 -3.55 -11.32 -1.67
CA GLU A 148 -2.53 -11.52 -2.70
C GLU A 148 -2.02 -10.20 -3.29
N ASN A 149 -0.90 -10.26 -4.02
CA ASN A 149 -0.40 -9.12 -4.78
C ASN A 149 -1.45 -8.64 -5.80
N GLY A 150 -1.42 -7.33 -6.09
CA GLY A 150 -2.44 -6.66 -6.89
C GLY A 150 -3.54 -6.02 -6.04
N TRP A 151 -3.77 -6.48 -4.81
CA TRP A 151 -4.71 -5.84 -3.90
C TRP A 151 -4.08 -4.68 -3.13
N THR A 152 -4.81 -3.59 -3.00
CA THR A 152 -4.54 -2.49 -2.06
C THR A 152 -5.74 -2.24 -1.17
N GLY A 153 -5.53 -1.52 -0.10
CA GLY A 153 -6.62 -1.12 0.79
C GLY A 153 -6.19 -0.04 1.77
N ILE A 154 -7.15 0.45 2.52
CA ILE A 154 -6.93 1.50 3.51
C ILE A 154 -7.76 1.17 4.75
N LYS A 155 -7.08 1.06 5.90
CA LYS A 155 -7.71 1.04 7.22
C LYS A 155 -7.65 2.46 7.77
N MET A 156 -8.74 2.94 8.31
CA MET A 156 -8.88 4.33 8.79
C MET A 156 -9.49 4.35 10.17
N GLY A 157 -9.18 5.38 10.94
CA GLY A 157 -9.77 5.61 12.26
C GLY A 157 -9.64 7.06 12.68
N ILE A 158 -10.70 7.62 13.27
CA ILE A 158 -10.74 8.97 13.81
C ILE A 158 -10.61 8.91 15.33
N GLU A 159 -11.38 8.07 15.98
CA GLU A 159 -11.26 7.87 17.43
C GLU A 159 -9.99 7.09 17.78
N LYS A 160 -9.35 7.47 18.89
CA LYS A 160 -8.08 6.85 19.32
C LYS A 160 -8.23 5.35 19.56
N GLY A 161 -7.44 4.56 18.81
CA GLY A 161 -7.39 3.12 18.90
C GLY A 161 -8.54 2.39 18.21
N LEU A 162 -9.48 3.08 17.61
CA LEU A 162 -10.61 2.48 16.89
C LEU A 162 -10.42 2.59 15.38
N THR A 163 -10.88 1.58 14.67
CA THR A 163 -11.02 1.61 13.21
C THR A 163 -12.42 2.09 12.83
N HIS A 164 -12.58 2.63 11.64
CA HIS A 164 -13.91 2.89 11.06
C HIS A 164 -14.78 1.64 11.16
N CYS A 165 -16.06 1.83 11.42
CA CYS A 165 -17.07 0.80 11.33
C CYS A 165 -18.08 1.12 10.22
N LYS A 166 -19.17 0.38 10.17
CA LYS A 166 -20.14 0.40 9.07
C LYS A 166 -20.66 1.80 8.74
N ASP A 167 -20.97 2.60 9.74
CA ASP A 167 -21.58 3.92 9.54
C ASP A 167 -20.56 4.92 8.97
N GLU A 168 -19.35 4.98 9.54
CA GLU A 168 -18.26 5.83 9.03
C GLU A 168 -17.82 5.41 7.63
N MET A 169 -17.78 4.10 7.33
CA MET A 169 -17.45 3.61 5.99
C MET A 169 -18.54 3.92 4.97
N SER A 170 -19.83 3.88 5.38
CA SER A 170 -20.95 4.26 4.55
C SER A 170 -20.95 5.76 4.24
N GLU A 171 -20.65 6.59 5.23
CA GLU A 171 -20.50 8.04 5.07
C GLU A 171 -19.30 8.34 4.14
N LEU A 172 -18.15 7.68 4.34
CA LEU A 172 -16.98 7.83 3.48
C LEU A 172 -17.30 7.51 2.02
N LYS A 173 -18.00 6.40 1.79
CA LYS A 173 -18.44 5.99 0.45
C LYS A 173 -19.32 7.06 -0.20
N ASP A 174 -20.30 7.59 0.53
CA ASP A 174 -21.19 8.64 0.04
C ASP A 174 -20.43 9.93 -0.32
N ILE A 175 -19.52 10.37 0.55
CA ILE A 175 -18.67 11.54 0.31
C ILE A 175 -17.82 11.33 -0.95
N VAL A 176 -17.19 10.17 -1.10
CA VAL A 176 -16.25 9.90 -2.20
C VAL A 176 -16.97 9.75 -3.54
N LEU A 177 -18.07 9.00 -3.58
CA LEU A 177 -18.80 8.74 -4.83
C LEU A 177 -19.56 9.97 -5.34
N ASN A 178 -20.04 10.81 -4.43
CA ASN A 178 -20.74 12.05 -4.76
C ASN A 178 -19.84 13.30 -4.74
N GLU A 179 -18.53 13.11 -4.58
CA GLU A 179 -17.50 14.20 -4.57
C GLU A 179 -17.80 15.35 -3.59
N LYS A 180 -18.41 15.03 -2.44
CA LYS A 180 -18.79 16.00 -1.40
C LYS A 180 -17.55 16.44 -0.59
N PHE A 181 -16.48 16.84 -1.27
CA PHE A 181 -15.22 17.19 -0.65
C PHE A 181 -15.20 18.63 -0.17
N ILE A 182 -14.60 18.85 1.00
CA ILE A 182 -14.16 20.18 1.40
C ILE A 182 -12.79 20.48 0.77
N SER A 183 -12.44 21.76 0.69
CA SER A 183 -11.17 22.22 0.15
C SER A 183 -10.37 22.96 1.21
N GLY A 184 -9.05 22.73 1.22
CA GLY A 184 -8.13 23.36 2.14
C GLY A 184 -6.67 23.14 1.75
N SER A 185 -5.75 23.46 2.65
CA SER A 185 -4.32 23.24 2.45
C SER A 185 -3.69 22.80 3.77
N GLY A 186 -3.35 21.52 3.86
CA GLY A 186 -2.65 20.94 4.99
C GLY A 186 -1.13 20.97 4.84
N LYS A 187 -0.43 20.62 5.92
CA LYS A 187 1.04 20.51 5.97
C LYS A 187 1.46 19.06 6.04
N TYR A 188 2.50 18.69 5.32
CA TYR A 188 3.12 17.36 5.36
C TYR A 188 4.36 17.37 6.24
N GLN A 189 4.52 16.33 7.06
CA GLN A 189 5.69 16.08 7.88
C GLN A 189 6.05 14.60 7.83
N GLU A 190 7.28 14.27 7.47
CA GLU A 190 7.83 12.93 7.64
C GLU A 190 8.28 12.73 9.09
N VAL A 191 7.89 11.61 9.71
CA VAL A 191 8.31 11.20 11.06
C VAL A 191 9.27 10.02 10.93
N LYS A 192 10.55 10.31 10.91
CA LYS A 192 11.59 9.30 10.73
C LYS A 192 11.73 8.39 11.95
N ASN A 193 12.08 7.13 11.68
CA ASN A 193 12.44 6.13 12.71
C ASN A 193 11.34 5.82 13.74
N PHE A 194 10.06 6.07 13.42
CA PHE A 194 8.98 5.78 14.36
C PHE A 194 8.90 4.28 14.72
N ASN A 195 9.32 3.40 13.82
CA ASN A 195 9.38 1.95 14.05
C ASN A 195 10.25 1.59 15.27
N LYS A 196 11.38 2.30 15.48
CA LYS A 196 12.22 2.09 16.67
C LYS A 196 11.45 2.38 17.95
N VAL A 197 10.69 3.47 17.98
CA VAL A 197 9.84 3.82 19.14
C VAL A 197 8.83 2.72 19.43
N TYR A 198 8.22 2.15 18.40
CA TYR A 198 7.26 1.04 18.55
C TYR A 198 7.92 -0.23 19.05
N ILE A 199 9.05 -0.64 18.46
CA ILE A 199 9.82 -1.81 18.86
C ILE A 199 10.32 -1.68 20.32
N GLU A 200 10.88 -0.53 20.67
CA GLU A 200 11.34 -0.24 22.04
C GLU A 200 10.21 -0.32 23.05
N GLU A 201 9.03 0.24 22.73
CA GLU A 201 7.87 0.18 23.63
C GLU A 201 7.44 -1.27 23.91
N LEU A 202 7.31 -2.08 22.85
CA LEU A 202 6.90 -3.49 23.00
C LEU A 202 7.98 -4.35 23.69
N SER A 203 9.23 -3.96 23.57
CA SER A 203 10.36 -4.67 24.17
C SER A 203 10.58 -4.36 25.66
N LYS A 204 9.81 -3.45 26.26
CA LYS A 204 9.95 -3.09 27.69
C LYS A 204 9.57 -4.24 28.63
N ASN A 205 8.54 -4.98 28.29
CA ASN A 205 8.01 -6.07 29.12
C ASN A 205 8.77 -7.37 28.81
N LYS A 206 9.74 -7.71 29.67
CA LYS A 206 10.53 -8.93 29.50
C LYS A 206 9.76 -10.16 29.96
N LEU A 207 9.98 -11.27 29.26
CA LEU A 207 9.46 -12.56 29.66
C LEU A 207 10.17 -13.06 30.93
N THR A 208 9.42 -13.72 31.79
CA THR A 208 9.98 -14.37 33.02
C THR A 208 10.64 -15.71 32.70
N LYS A 209 10.30 -16.33 31.57
CA LYS A 209 10.87 -17.59 31.08
C LYS A 209 11.46 -17.40 29.68
N LYS A 210 12.63 -18.02 29.44
CA LYS A 210 13.20 -18.05 28.08
C LYS A 210 12.37 -18.97 27.20
N LEU A 211 11.87 -18.42 26.07
CA LEU A 211 11.15 -19.17 25.05
C LEU A 211 12.00 -19.25 23.78
N LYS A 212 11.92 -20.38 23.09
CA LYS A 212 12.43 -20.55 21.73
C LYS A 212 11.25 -20.41 20.76
N VAL A 213 11.36 -19.48 19.81
CA VAL A 213 10.27 -19.07 18.93
C VAL A 213 10.74 -19.07 17.48
N VAL A 214 9.93 -19.63 16.57
CA VAL A 214 10.10 -19.45 15.13
C VAL A 214 9.25 -18.26 14.69
N ALA A 215 9.89 -17.24 14.15
CA ALA A 215 9.21 -16.09 13.55
C ALA A 215 9.06 -16.33 12.05
N ALA A 216 7.88 -16.80 11.61
CA ALA A 216 7.57 -17.07 10.21
C ALA A 216 6.82 -15.85 9.64
N CYS A 217 7.51 -14.97 8.89
CA CYS A 217 6.98 -13.68 8.45
C CYS A 217 6.54 -13.65 6.97
N GLY A 218 6.74 -14.74 6.23
CA GLY A 218 6.31 -14.86 4.83
C GLY A 218 6.79 -13.73 3.93
N ASN A 219 7.99 -13.21 4.16
CA ASN A 219 8.61 -12.09 3.45
C ASN A 219 7.81 -10.75 3.53
N GLY A 220 6.78 -10.69 4.40
CA GLY A 220 5.95 -9.52 4.60
C GLY A 220 6.53 -8.50 5.58
N THR A 221 5.80 -7.41 5.78
CA THR A 221 6.21 -6.27 6.63
C THR A 221 6.60 -6.67 8.05
N ALA A 222 6.01 -7.75 8.60
CA ALA A 222 6.32 -8.24 9.94
C ALA A 222 7.80 -8.65 10.12
N GLY A 223 8.50 -8.98 9.03
CA GLY A 223 9.89 -9.43 9.07
C GLY A 223 10.87 -8.44 9.69
N ILE A 224 10.61 -7.14 9.57
CA ILE A 224 11.45 -6.09 10.19
C ILE A 224 11.02 -5.73 11.62
N PHE A 225 9.97 -6.33 12.15
CA PHE A 225 9.44 -6.01 13.48
C PHE A 225 9.50 -7.24 14.41
N ALA A 226 8.92 -8.36 13.99
CA ALA A 226 8.68 -9.51 14.84
C ALA A 226 9.98 -10.09 15.41
N PRO A 227 11.06 -10.34 14.64
CA PRO A 227 12.29 -10.87 15.20
C PRO A 227 12.93 -9.96 16.25
N GLU A 228 12.93 -8.65 15.99
CA GLU A 228 13.54 -7.66 16.89
C GLU A 228 12.75 -7.53 18.19
N ILE A 229 11.42 -7.44 18.12
CA ILE A 229 10.53 -7.39 19.29
C ILE A 229 10.67 -8.67 20.14
N LEU A 230 10.62 -9.85 19.49
CA LEU A 230 10.71 -11.13 20.19
C LEU A 230 12.06 -11.29 20.92
N ARG A 231 13.19 -10.91 20.29
CA ARG A 231 14.48 -10.84 20.97
C ARG A 231 14.47 -9.80 22.09
N GLY A 232 13.86 -8.67 21.82
CA GLY A 232 13.72 -7.57 22.77
C GLY A 232 13.03 -8.01 24.07
N ILE A 233 12.01 -8.86 24.02
CA ILE A 233 11.32 -9.40 25.22
C ILE A 233 12.01 -10.61 25.86
N GLY A 234 13.09 -11.16 25.25
CA GLY A 234 13.91 -12.23 25.82
C GLY A 234 13.75 -13.60 25.17
N CYS A 235 13.14 -13.71 23.99
CA CYS A 235 13.05 -14.96 23.23
C CYS A 235 14.37 -15.31 22.53
N GLU A 236 14.62 -16.62 22.38
CA GLU A 236 15.53 -17.15 21.38
C GLU A 236 14.75 -17.26 20.05
N VAL A 237 15.16 -16.53 19.01
CA VAL A 237 14.37 -16.40 17.79
C VAL A 237 15.06 -17.07 16.62
N ILE A 238 14.35 -17.99 15.97
CA ILE A 238 14.67 -18.56 14.67
C ILE A 238 13.85 -17.80 13.62
N GLU A 239 14.52 -17.16 12.67
CA GLU A 239 13.85 -16.44 11.60
C GLU A 239 13.53 -17.35 10.43
N LEU A 240 12.29 -17.30 9.96
CA LEU A 240 11.81 -17.95 8.74
C LEU A 240 11.13 -16.92 7.83
N ASP A 241 11.71 -16.71 6.64
CA ASP A 241 11.21 -15.78 5.64
C ASP A 241 10.95 -14.35 6.20
N CYS A 242 11.90 -13.85 7.02
CA CYS A 242 11.80 -12.52 7.63
C CYS A 242 12.37 -11.40 6.75
N ASN A 243 13.13 -11.71 5.70
CA ASN A 243 13.60 -10.71 4.74
C ASN A 243 12.41 -10.18 3.92
N LEU A 244 12.35 -8.87 3.73
CA LEU A 244 11.29 -8.25 2.93
C LEU A 244 11.41 -8.64 1.46
N ASP A 245 10.37 -9.25 0.91
CA ASP A 245 10.23 -9.51 -0.52
C ASP A 245 8.75 -9.39 -0.93
N TYR A 246 8.43 -8.31 -1.64
CA TYR A 246 7.06 -8.01 -2.08
C TYR A 246 6.53 -9.02 -3.13
N THR A 247 7.35 -9.94 -3.63
CA THR A 247 6.89 -10.99 -4.54
C THR A 247 6.27 -12.17 -3.80
N PHE A 248 6.52 -12.28 -2.48
CA PHE A 248 6.08 -13.41 -1.62
C PHE A 248 6.44 -14.77 -2.24
N PRO A 249 7.75 -15.08 -2.44
CA PRO A 249 8.22 -16.13 -3.33
C PRO A 249 7.85 -17.54 -2.88
N ARG A 250 7.62 -17.75 -1.59
CA ARG A 250 7.34 -19.09 -1.04
C ARG A 250 5.85 -19.37 -0.95
N TYR A 251 5.11 -18.46 -0.36
CA TYR A 251 3.66 -18.53 -0.18
C TYR A 251 3.08 -17.14 0.04
N ASN A 252 1.80 -16.97 -0.27
CA ASN A 252 1.10 -15.77 0.18
C ASN A 252 0.87 -15.88 1.70
N PRO A 253 1.31 -14.93 2.53
CA PRO A 253 1.23 -15.03 3.99
C PRO A 253 -0.21 -14.82 4.50
N ASN A 254 -1.09 -15.75 4.16
CA ASN A 254 -2.47 -15.80 4.62
C ASN A 254 -2.62 -16.74 5.81
N PRO A 255 -2.88 -16.26 7.05
CA PRO A 255 -2.98 -17.08 8.24
C PRO A 255 -4.15 -18.06 8.23
N GLU A 256 -5.07 -17.96 7.27
CA GLU A 256 -6.19 -18.88 7.07
C GLU A 256 -5.86 -20.02 6.08
N ASP A 257 -4.70 -19.95 5.41
CA ASP A 257 -4.28 -20.98 4.46
C ASP A 257 -3.63 -22.16 5.17
N MET A 258 -4.36 -23.27 5.27
CA MET A 258 -3.89 -24.50 5.91
C MET A 258 -2.66 -25.09 5.22
N LYS A 259 -2.49 -24.91 3.90
CA LYS A 259 -1.29 -25.38 3.19
C LYS A 259 -0.07 -24.64 3.64
N MET A 260 -0.18 -23.30 3.73
CA MET A 260 0.89 -22.44 4.26
C MET A 260 1.25 -22.84 5.70
N LEU A 261 0.26 -23.05 6.57
CA LEU A 261 0.49 -23.44 7.96
C LEU A 261 1.20 -24.79 8.07
N HIS A 262 0.84 -25.78 7.26
CA HIS A 262 1.52 -27.07 7.22
C HIS A 262 2.96 -26.94 6.69
N GLU A 263 3.21 -26.09 5.71
CA GLU A 263 4.56 -25.86 5.18
C GLU A 263 5.46 -25.18 6.23
N ILE A 264 4.95 -24.25 7.01
CA ILE A 264 5.68 -23.60 8.09
C ILE A 264 5.99 -24.62 9.21
N ALA A 265 5.05 -25.48 9.57
CA ALA A 265 5.21 -26.47 10.61
C ALA A 265 6.25 -27.55 10.23
#